data_dc1aa2eed3698a400df7ccb513f69019
#
_entry.id   dc1aa2eed3698a400df7ccb513f69019
#
_cell.length_a   1.000
_cell.length_b   1.000
_cell.length_c   1.000
_cell.angle_alpha   90.00
_cell.angle_beta   90.00
_cell.angle_gamma   90.00
#
_symmetry.space_group_name_H-M   'P 1'
#
loop_
_entity.id
_entity.type
_entity.pdbx_description
1 polymer ?
#
loop_
_entity_poly.entity_id
_entity_poly.type
_entity_poly.pdbx_seq_one_letter_code
_entity_poly.pdbx_strand_id
1 'polypeptide(L)'
;MILYKNTFDNIKTIGYDFPIEDSYYCQNNFAVVADGITRDPIGIKNFNSISFEERIVNYPNPSGSSMAANLICKIFEENYNNIINKKILLKDVFIKANEEVKKLNNIHIKVYDYLENDYYGAVGASALIEDNNLHYSY
;
A
#
# COMPACT_ATOMS: atom_id res chain seq x y z
N MET A 1 23.84 -6.11 9.31
CA MET A 1 22.74 -5.29 9.88
C MET A 1 21.50 -6.17 9.95
N ILE A 2 20.83 -6.21 11.09
CA ILE A 2 19.57 -6.97 11.24
C ILE A 2 18.44 -5.96 11.11
N LEU A 3 17.61 -6.11 10.07
CA LEU A 3 16.37 -5.35 9.93
C LEU A 3 15.28 -6.06 10.72
N TYR A 4 14.78 -5.42 11.76
CA TYR A 4 13.58 -5.87 12.46
C TYR A 4 12.38 -5.38 11.69
N LYS A 5 11.49 -6.30 11.35
CA LYS A 5 10.20 -5.99 10.72
C LYS A 5 9.07 -6.37 11.67
N ASN A 6 8.17 -5.44 11.89
CA ASN A 6 6.95 -5.67 12.65
C ASN A 6 5.81 -4.90 11.97
N THR A 7 4.75 -5.58 11.64
CA THR A 7 3.49 -4.95 11.24
C THR A 7 2.50 -5.11 12.39
N PHE A 8 1.84 -4.04 12.73
CA PHE A 8 0.82 -4.04 13.78
C PHE A 8 -0.54 -3.83 13.12
N ASP A 9 -1.48 -4.70 13.44
CA ASP A 9 -2.88 -4.48 13.10
C ASP A 9 -3.42 -3.27 13.85
N ASN A 10 -3.94 -2.31 13.15
CA ASN A 10 -4.54 -1.09 13.72
C ASN A 10 -5.74 -1.35 14.64
N ILE A 11 -6.13 -2.58 14.83
CA ILE A 11 -7.47 -2.99 15.22
C ILE A 11 -7.61 -3.36 16.68
N LYS A 12 -6.52 -3.64 17.34
CA LYS A 12 -6.57 -4.09 18.75
C LYS A 12 -7.12 -3.07 19.71
N THR A 13 -7.33 -1.83 19.28
CA THR A 13 -7.89 -0.76 20.11
C THR A 13 -9.40 -0.91 20.32
N ILE A 14 -10.12 -1.68 19.48
CA ILE A 14 -11.58 -1.71 19.52
C ILE A 14 -12.16 -3.16 19.51
N GLY A 15 -11.31 -4.18 19.41
CA GLY A 15 -11.74 -5.60 19.45
C GLY A 15 -12.36 -6.14 18.17
N TYR A 16 -12.06 -5.51 17.02
CA TYR A 16 -12.62 -5.88 15.72
C TYR A 16 -11.53 -6.02 14.66
N ASP A 17 -11.68 -7.01 13.80
CA ASP A 17 -10.67 -7.37 12.80
C ASP A 17 -10.94 -6.71 11.42
N PHE A 18 -10.52 -5.46 11.23
CA PHE A 18 -10.42 -4.92 9.87
C PHE A 18 -9.24 -5.54 9.12
N PRO A 19 -9.35 -5.76 7.82
CA PRO A 19 -8.23 -6.22 7.02
C PRO A 19 -7.03 -5.28 7.13
N ILE A 20 -5.83 -5.85 7.20
CA ILE A 20 -4.58 -5.07 7.13
C ILE A 20 -4.48 -4.49 5.72
N GLU A 21 -4.31 -3.18 5.64
CA GLU A 21 -4.12 -2.48 4.37
C GLU A 21 -2.67 -2.11 4.10
N ASP A 22 -1.82 -2.31 5.11
CA ASP A 22 -0.38 -2.07 5.01
C ASP A 22 0.33 -3.23 4.31
N SER A 23 1.41 -2.91 3.63
CA SER A 23 2.32 -3.87 3.03
C SER A 23 3.76 -3.46 3.23
N TYR A 24 4.67 -4.43 3.18
CA TYR A 24 6.09 -4.16 3.24
C TYR A 24 6.89 -5.23 2.48
N TYR A 25 8.07 -4.83 2.03
CA TYR A 25 9.09 -5.74 1.57
C TYR A 25 10.45 -5.34 2.15
N CYS A 26 11.21 -6.33 2.65
CA CYS A 26 12.53 -6.11 3.22
C CYS A 26 13.48 -7.21 2.75
N GLN A 27 14.63 -6.79 2.27
CA GLN A 27 15.71 -7.71 1.90
C GLN A 27 17.07 -7.07 2.16
N ASN A 28 17.92 -7.73 2.95
CA ASN A 28 19.26 -7.26 3.34
C ASN A 28 19.24 -5.84 3.93
N ASN A 29 19.79 -4.89 3.18
CA ASN A 29 19.93 -3.47 3.54
C ASN A 29 18.88 -2.57 2.90
N PHE A 30 17.84 -3.16 2.30
CA PHE A 30 16.74 -2.47 1.64
C PHE A 30 15.41 -2.76 2.33
N ALA A 31 14.56 -1.74 2.43
CA ALA A 31 13.19 -1.86 2.88
C ALA A 31 12.27 -0.91 2.12
N VAL A 32 11.02 -1.34 1.93
CA VAL A 32 9.91 -0.50 1.50
C VAL A 32 8.69 -0.84 2.34
N VAL A 33 7.92 0.18 2.68
CA VAL A 33 6.62 0.07 3.36
C VAL A 33 5.60 0.85 2.55
N ALA A 34 4.37 0.37 2.54
CA ALA A 34 3.24 1.06 1.94
C ALA A 34 2.02 0.92 2.87
N ASP A 35 1.36 2.04 3.12
CA ASP A 35 0.15 2.15 3.94
C ASP A 35 -1.02 2.45 3.00
N GLY A 36 -1.99 1.55 2.94
CA GLY A 36 -3.17 1.67 2.11
C GLY A 36 -4.10 2.76 2.62
N ILE A 37 -4.51 3.67 1.74
CA ILE A 37 -5.40 4.77 2.10
C ILE A 37 -6.82 4.23 2.26
N THR A 38 -7.24 4.00 3.50
CA THR A 38 -8.59 3.52 3.83
C THR A 38 -9.63 4.57 3.48
N ARG A 39 -10.62 4.17 2.69
CA ARG A 39 -11.77 5.00 2.31
C ARG A 39 -13.05 4.18 2.37
N ASP A 40 -14.18 4.86 2.20
CA ASP A 40 -15.46 4.17 2.11
C ASP A 40 -15.47 3.23 0.88
N PRO A 41 -15.81 1.95 1.04
CA PRO A 41 -15.78 0.99 -0.05
C PRO A 41 -16.71 1.38 -1.19
N ILE A 42 -16.25 1.19 -2.43
CA ILE A 42 -17.02 1.46 -3.65
C ILE A 42 -18.35 0.71 -3.60
N GLY A 43 -19.44 1.45 -3.83
CA GLY A 43 -20.80 0.91 -3.92
C GLY A 43 -21.54 0.77 -2.60
N ILE A 44 -20.93 1.04 -1.47
CA ILE A 44 -21.61 1.08 -0.17
C ILE A 44 -21.93 2.53 0.18
N LYS A 45 -23.09 3.01 -0.23
CA LYS A 45 -23.55 4.35 0.16
C LYS A 45 -23.75 4.42 1.68
N ASN A 46 -23.28 5.51 2.26
CA ASN A 46 -23.38 5.77 3.71
C ASN A 46 -22.68 4.72 4.59
N PHE A 47 -21.55 4.18 4.15
CA PHE A 47 -20.75 3.21 4.92
C PHE A 47 -20.55 3.63 6.39
N ASN A 48 -20.33 4.94 6.63
CA ASN A 48 -20.17 5.47 7.98
C ASN A 48 -21.46 5.55 8.81
N SER A 49 -22.62 5.37 8.21
CA SER A 49 -23.91 5.40 8.91
C SER A 49 -24.45 4.02 9.31
N ILE A 50 -23.83 2.94 8.85
CA ILE A 50 -24.16 1.58 9.27
C ILE A 50 -23.40 1.20 10.55
N SER A 51 -23.85 0.15 11.23
CA SER A 51 -23.19 -0.31 12.46
C SER A 51 -21.76 -0.77 12.19
N PHE A 52 -20.95 -0.81 13.24
CA PHE A 52 -19.55 -1.22 13.11
C PHE A 52 -19.44 -2.68 12.65
N GLU A 53 -20.28 -3.56 13.19
CA GLU A 53 -20.36 -4.97 12.82
C GLU A 53 -20.73 -5.15 11.34
N GLU A 54 -21.69 -4.37 10.84
CA GLU A 54 -22.07 -4.37 9.44
C GLU A 54 -20.93 -3.85 8.54
N ARG A 55 -20.16 -2.86 9.01
CA ARG A 55 -18.97 -2.37 8.27
C ARG A 55 -17.93 -3.45 8.09
N ILE A 56 -17.61 -4.22 9.13
CA ILE A 56 -16.64 -5.32 9.05
C ILE A 56 -17.08 -6.38 8.06
N VAL A 57 -18.32 -6.82 8.16
CA VAL A 57 -18.87 -7.87 7.28
C VAL A 57 -18.88 -7.45 5.81
N ASN A 58 -19.13 -6.17 5.56
CA ASN A 58 -19.21 -5.63 4.19
C ASN A 58 -17.89 -5.04 3.68
N TYR A 59 -16.84 -4.97 4.51
CA TYR A 59 -15.55 -4.43 4.09
C TYR A 59 -14.89 -5.37 3.07
N PRO A 60 -14.44 -4.86 1.92
CA PRO A 60 -13.79 -5.70 0.91
C PRO A 60 -12.51 -6.35 1.45
N ASN A 61 -12.33 -7.64 1.15
CA ASN A 61 -11.09 -8.34 1.48
C ASN A 61 -10.64 -9.20 0.28
N PRO A 62 -9.56 -8.84 -0.43
CA PRO A 62 -8.73 -7.65 -0.19
C PRO A 62 -9.44 -6.35 -0.51
N SER A 63 -9.17 -5.27 0.24
CA SER A 63 -9.63 -3.92 -0.09
C SER A 63 -8.80 -3.33 -1.23
N GLY A 64 -9.32 -2.29 -1.88
CA GLY A 64 -8.57 -1.58 -2.93
C GLY A 64 -7.29 -0.95 -2.41
N SER A 65 -7.30 -0.45 -1.17
CA SER A 65 -6.14 0.11 -0.48
C SER A 65 -5.07 -0.94 -0.22
N SER A 66 -5.47 -2.10 0.29
CA SER A 66 -4.59 -3.26 0.46
C SER A 66 -3.98 -3.72 -0.88
N MET A 67 -4.78 -3.76 -1.95
CA MET A 67 -4.29 -4.11 -3.28
C MET A 67 -3.24 -3.10 -3.79
N ALA A 68 -3.46 -1.80 -3.57
CA ALA A 68 -2.51 -0.76 -3.97
C ALA A 68 -1.20 -0.86 -3.17
N ALA A 69 -1.27 -1.01 -1.84
CA ALA A 69 -0.09 -1.17 -0.99
C ALA A 69 0.74 -2.41 -1.35
N ASN A 70 0.07 -3.54 -1.55
CA ASN A 70 0.72 -4.78 -1.99
C ASN A 70 1.39 -4.64 -3.36
N LEU A 71 0.73 -3.94 -4.29
CA LEU A 71 1.27 -3.71 -5.63
C LEU A 71 2.54 -2.85 -5.58
N ILE A 72 2.56 -1.79 -4.77
CA ILE A 72 3.75 -0.97 -4.56
C ILE A 72 4.91 -1.84 -4.07
N CYS A 73 4.72 -2.59 -2.99
CA CYS A 73 5.77 -3.44 -2.42
C CYS A 73 6.25 -4.50 -3.41
N LYS A 74 5.35 -5.11 -4.18
CA LYS A 74 5.68 -6.07 -5.23
C LYS A 74 6.55 -5.47 -6.34
N ILE A 75 6.26 -4.25 -6.79
CA ILE A 75 7.08 -3.58 -7.80
C ILE A 75 8.50 -3.30 -7.28
N PHE A 76 8.65 -2.97 -6.01
CA PHE A 76 9.97 -2.83 -5.39
C PHE A 76 10.70 -4.18 -5.29
N GLU A 77 10.03 -5.25 -4.89
CA GLU A 77 10.57 -6.61 -4.87
C GLU A 77 11.08 -7.03 -6.25
N GLU A 78 10.28 -6.87 -7.29
CA GLU A 78 10.65 -7.18 -8.69
C GLU A 78 11.85 -6.37 -9.19
N ASN A 79 12.03 -5.15 -8.67
CA ASN A 79 13.13 -4.26 -9.05
C ASN A 79 14.31 -4.30 -8.07
N TYR A 80 14.29 -5.13 -7.03
CA TYR A 80 15.33 -5.19 -6.01
C TYR A 80 16.76 -5.30 -6.59
N ASN A 81 16.98 -6.23 -7.50
CA ASN A 81 18.29 -6.42 -8.13
C ASN A 81 18.74 -5.21 -8.95
N ASN A 82 17.82 -4.46 -9.54
CA ASN A 82 18.16 -3.24 -10.28
C ASN A 82 18.48 -2.09 -9.30
N ILE A 83 17.80 -2.02 -8.17
CA ILE A 83 18.05 -1.02 -7.12
C ILE A 83 19.46 -1.20 -6.56
N ILE A 84 19.79 -2.41 -6.06
CA ILE A 84 21.10 -2.66 -5.43
C ILE A 84 22.27 -2.57 -6.42
N ASN A 85 22.03 -2.80 -7.71
CA ASN A 85 23.03 -2.62 -8.76
C ASN A 85 23.04 -1.19 -9.36
N LYS A 86 22.34 -0.23 -8.75
CA LYS A 86 22.26 1.19 -9.18
C LYS A 86 21.78 1.40 -10.62
N LYS A 87 21.00 0.45 -11.15
CA LYS A 87 20.43 0.54 -12.50
C LYS A 87 19.14 1.36 -12.55
N ILE A 88 18.49 1.56 -11.40
CA ILE A 88 17.28 2.34 -11.24
C ILE A 88 17.30 3.07 -9.90
N LEU A 89 16.76 4.28 -9.84
CA LEU A 89 16.63 5.05 -8.60
C LEU A 89 15.34 4.67 -7.87
N LEU A 90 15.34 4.81 -6.54
CA LEU A 90 14.15 4.52 -5.71
C LEU A 90 12.91 5.31 -6.17
N LYS A 91 13.09 6.60 -6.50
CA LYS A 91 12.01 7.45 -7.03
C LYS A 91 11.41 6.91 -8.35
N ASP A 92 12.24 6.35 -9.21
CA ASP A 92 11.77 5.86 -10.52
C ASP A 92 10.98 4.56 -10.34
N VAL A 93 11.29 3.77 -9.30
CA VAL A 93 10.49 2.61 -8.90
C VAL A 93 9.12 3.05 -8.37
N PHE A 94 9.04 4.14 -7.58
CA PHE A 94 7.74 4.71 -7.17
C PHE A 94 6.92 5.22 -8.37
N ILE A 95 7.56 5.88 -9.34
CA ILE A 95 6.87 6.30 -10.58
C ILE A 95 6.27 5.08 -11.29
N LYS A 96 7.05 4.01 -11.43
CA LYS A 96 6.58 2.76 -12.02
C LYS A 96 5.44 2.13 -11.22
N ALA A 97 5.56 2.09 -9.89
CA ALA A 97 4.52 1.58 -9.02
C ALA A 97 3.22 2.39 -9.15
N ASN A 98 3.31 3.72 -9.22
CA ASN A 98 2.16 4.60 -9.42
C ASN A 98 1.44 4.33 -10.76
N GLU A 99 2.20 4.07 -11.85
CA GLU A 99 1.59 3.69 -13.13
C GLU A 99 0.84 2.35 -13.05
N GLU A 100 1.33 1.39 -12.28
CA GLU A 100 0.63 0.11 -12.09
C GLU A 100 -0.60 0.27 -11.20
N VAL A 101 -0.55 1.09 -10.14
CA VAL A 101 -1.73 1.44 -9.32
C VAL A 101 -2.78 2.16 -10.18
N LYS A 102 -2.37 3.05 -11.09
CA LYS A 102 -3.28 3.69 -12.04
C LYS A 102 -3.96 2.68 -12.97
N LYS A 103 -3.23 1.68 -13.47
CA LYS A 103 -3.83 0.60 -14.27
C LYS A 103 -4.83 -0.22 -13.44
N LEU A 104 -4.50 -0.52 -12.18
CA LEU A 104 -5.39 -1.19 -11.24
C LEU A 104 -6.70 -0.40 -11.08
N ASN A 105 -6.61 0.91 -10.86
CA ASN A 105 -7.78 1.79 -10.77
C ASN A 105 -8.60 1.75 -12.07
N ASN A 106 -7.98 1.82 -13.25
CA ASN A 106 -8.68 1.79 -14.53
C ASN A 106 -9.47 0.50 -14.77
N ILE A 107 -9.06 -0.61 -14.16
CA ILE A 107 -9.79 -1.89 -14.23
C ILE A 107 -11.04 -1.86 -13.35
N HIS A 108 -10.93 -1.30 -12.16
CA HIS A 108 -11.97 -1.39 -11.13
C HIS A 108 -12.90 -0.18 -11.08
N ILE A 109 -12.43 1.00 -11.50
CA ILE A 109 -13.18 2.25 -11.42
C ILE A 109 -13.65 2.64 -12.82
N LYS A 110 -14.96 2.59 -13.03
CA LYS A 110 -15.59 2.91 -14.34
C LYS A 110 -15.86 4.39 -14.50
N VAL A 111 -16.12 5.11 -13.42
CA VAL A 111 -16.44 6.53 -13.41
C VAL A 111 -15.52 7.22 -12.42
N TYR A 112 -14.73 8.16 -12.90
CA TYR A 112 -13.81 8.94 -12.06
C TYR A 112 -14.56 10.10 -11.41
N ASP A 113 -15.03 9.89 -10.19
CA ASP A 113 -15.60 10.93 -9.33
C ASP A 113 -14.96 10.84 -7.95
N TYR A 114 -14.16 11.85 -7.61
CA TYR A 114 -13.44 11.90 -6.32
C TYR A 114 -14.36 12.04 -5.10
N LEU A 115 -15.61 12.42 -5.30
CA LEU A 115 -16.59 12.55 -4.23
C LEU A 115 -17.39 11.28 -4.01
N GLU A 116 -17.58 10.48 -5.05
CA GLU A 116 -18.45 9.30 -5.02
C GLU A 116 -17.71 7.97 -5.19
N ASN A 117 -16.48 7.99 -5.72
CA ASN A 117 -15.73 6.78 -6.00
C ASN A 117 -14.45 6.71 -5.19
N ASP A 118 -14.20 5.52 -4.71
CA ASP A 118 -13.00 5.18 -3.98
C ASP A 118 -11.87 4.86 -4.95
N TYR A 119 -10.76 5.59 -4.82
CA TYR A 119 -9.55 5.30 -5.58
C TYR A 119 -8.67 4.37 -4.75
N TYR A 120 -8.24 3.30 -5.35
CA TYR A 120 -7.21 2.46 -4.77
C TYR A 120 -5.91 3.25 -4.69
N GLY A 121 -5.41 3.44 -3.50
CA GLY A 121 -4.22 4.24 -3.25
C GLY A 121 -3.50 3.80 -2.01
N ALA A 122 -2.22 4.14 -1.96
CA ALA A 122 -1.40 3.95 -0.78
C ALA A 122 -0.32 5.04 -0.74
N VAL A 123 0.15 5.37 0.44
CA VAL A 123 1.38 6.13 0.64
C VAL A 123 2.52 5.15 0.88
N GLY A 124 3.73 5.50 0.48
CA GLY A 124 4.86 4.59 0.62
C GLY A 124 6.16 5.30 0.91
N ALA A 125 7.06 4.57 1.55
CA ALA A 125 8.44 5.01 1.76
C ALA A 125 9.40 3.84 1.57
N SER A 126 10.58 4.13 1.01
CA SER A 126 11.64 3.15 0.81
C SER A 126 12.99 3.65 1.30
N ALA A 127 13.83 2.75 1.76
CA ALA A 127 15.17 3.03 2.25
C ALA A 127 16.16 1.95 1.82
N LEU A 128 17.35 2.40 1.41
CA LEU A 128 18.51 1.55 1.12
C LEU A 128 19.70 2.08 1.91
N ILE A 129 20.38 1.21 2.65
CA ILE A 129 21.62 1.56 3.35
C ILE A 129 22.79 0.97 2.58
N GLU A 130 23.70 1.83 2.13
CA GLU A 130 24.89 1.44 1.37
C GLU A 130 26.08 2.28 1.80
N ASP A 131 27.23 1.65 2.07
CA ASP A 131 28.49 2.32 2.42
C ASP A 131 28.33 3.41 3.52
N ASN A 132 27.54 3.11 4.56
CA ASN A 132 27.15 4.03 5.64
C ASN A 132 26.29 5.23 5.21
N ASN A 133 25.77 5.23 3.98
CA ASN A 133 24.82 6.23 3.49
C ASN A 133 23.41 5.67 3.51
N LEU A 134 22.45 6.51 3.84
CA LEU A 134 21.02 6.23 3.73
C LEU A 134 20.47 6.89 2.47
N HIS A 135 20.00 6.08 1.54
CA HIS A 135 19.22 6.52 0.39
C HIS A 135 17.75 6.26 0.67
N TYR A 136 16.88 7.24 0.46
CA TYR A 136 15.44 7.09 0.71
C TYR A 136 14.62 7.80 -0.35
N SER A 137 13.35 7.38 -0.47
CA SER A 137 12.33 8.02 -1.30
C SER A 137 10.94 7.76 -0.73
N TYR A 138 10.01 8.68 -0.95
CA TYR A 138 8.61 8.59 -0.55
C TYR A 138 7.74 9.31 -1.59
#